data_2aab5c7ca912edc1fcef8b532afddea3
#
_entry.id   2aab5c7ca912edc1fcef8b532afddea3
#
_cell.length_a   1.000
_cell.length_b   1.000
_cell.length_c   1.000
_cell.angle_alpha   90.00
_cell.angle_beta   90.00
_cell.angle_gamma   90.00
#
_symmetry.space_group_name_H-M   'P 1'
#
loop_
_entity.id
_entity.type
_entity.pdbx_description
1 polymer ?
#
loop_
_entity_poly.entity_id
_entity_poly.type
_entity_poly.pdbx_seq_one_letter_code
_entity_poly.pdbx_strand_id
1 'polypeptide(L)'
;MRFMRIEIFLFFFLILNSCSQKKSTIPLIENSEEIIVHTPEFKFGINLDSFRYETHKIKWGQNFSDILSRRGLSNKKIYDASLAIKPFFNLKKLKNGNFFTLFYKH
;
A
#
# COMPACT_ATOMS: atom_id res chain seq x y z
N MET A 1 22.05 -57.34 13.45
CA MET A 1 21.98 -56.01 12.73
C MET A 1 20.58 -55.43 12.54
N ARG A 2 19.52 -56.13 12.81
CA ARG A 2 18.14 -55.57 12.65
C ARG A 2 17.64 -54.76 13.85
N PHE A 3 18.15 -55.02 15.05
CA PHE A 3 17.75 -54.35 16.29
C PHE A 3 18.32 -52.91 16.42
N MET A 4 19.49 -52.67 15.89
CA MET A 4 20.17 -51.37 15.99
C MET A 4 19.52 -50.27 15.14
N ARG A 5 18.72 -50.65 14.14
CA ARG A 5 17.98 -49.70 13.29
C ARG A 5 16.70 -49.19 13.93
N ILE A 6 16.10 -49.95 14.82
CA ILE A 6 14.85 -49.59 15.52
C ILE A 6 15.15 -48.59 16.64
N GLU A 7 16.25 -48.76 17.34
CA GLU A 7 16.70 -47.87 18.42
C GLU A 7 16.95 -46.43 17.90
N ILE A 8 17.59 -46.30 16.72
CA ILE A 8 17.87 -45.01 16.10
C ILE A 8 16.58 -44.30 15.66
N PHE A 9 15.59 -45.07 15.18
CA PHE A 9 14.28 -44.50 14.78
C PHE A 9 13.46 -44.03 16.00
N LEU A 10 13.55 -44.74 17.11
CA LEU A 10 12.85 -44.41 18.34
C LEU A 10 13.46 -43.18 18.99
N PHE A 11 14.79 -43.03 18.92
CA PHE A 11 15.50 -41.85 19.42
C PHE A 11 15.24 -40.60 18.58
N PHE A 12 15.07 -40.74 17.25
CA PHE A 12 14.73 -39.63 16.35
C PHE A 12 13.30 -39.12 16.54
N PHE A 13 12.37 -40.00 16.94
CA PHE A 13 10.97 -39.63 17.21
C PHE A 13 10.80 -38.86 18.52
N LEU A 14 11.68 -39.01 19.48
CA LEU A 14 11.65 -38.28 20.77
C LEU A 14 12.10 -36.84 20.66
N ILE A 15 12.84 -36.46 19.63
CA ILE A 15 13.35 -35.08 19.48
C ILE A 15 12.29 -34.13 18.91
N LEU A 16 11.22 -34.64 18.30
CA LEU A 16 10.19 -33.81 17.66
C LEU A 16 9.12 -33.25 18.61
N ASN A 17 9.14 -33.65 19.90
CA ASN A 17 8.14 -33.19 20.89
C ASN A 17 8.59 -32.02 21.76
N SER A 18 9.73 -31.39 21.48
CA SER A 18 10.20 -30.23 22.24
C SER A 18 9.79 -28.92 21.60
N CYS A 19 8.51 -28.74 21.26
CA CYS A 19 7.95 -27.43 20.97
C CYS A 19 7.22 -26.92 22.20
N SER A 20 7.99 -26.43 23.17
CA SER A 20 7.47 -25.71 24.33
C SER A 20 6.97 -24.34 23.87
N GLN A 21 5.67 -24.21 23.65
CA GLN A 21 5.02 -22.92 23.52
C GLN A 21 5.14 -22.17 24.85
N LYS A 22 6.06 -21.22 24.89
CA LYS A 22 6.06 -20.20 25.93
C LYS A 22 4.82 -19.34 25.75
N LYS A 23 3.76 -19.69 26.46
CA LYS A 23 2.57 -18.88 26.63
C LYS A 23 2.99 -17.66 27.46
N SER A 24 3.29 -16.57 26.79
CA SER A 24 3.46 -15.27 27.44
C SER A 24 2.10 -14.87 27.98
N THR A 25 1.88 -15.10 29.26
CA THR A 25 0.78 -14.49 29.99
C THR A 25 1.14 -13.02 30.13
N ILE A 26 0.58 -12.19 29.26
CA ILE A 26 0.59 -10.74 29.44
C ILE A 26 -0.37 -10.46 30.59
N PRO A 27 0.05 -9.81 31.70
CA PRO A 27 -0.87 -9.38 32.71
C PRO A 27 -1.84 -8.38 32.11
N LEU A 28 -3.13 -8.64 32.28
CA LEU A 28 -4.20 -7.67 32.06
C LEU A 28 -3.94 -6.45 32.92
N ILE A 29 -3.42 -5.39 32.34
CA ILE A 29 -3.50 -4.05 32.90
C ILE A 29 -4.84 -3.50 32.41
N GLU A 30 -5.82 -3.61 33.27
CA GLU A 30 -7.10 -2.95 33.18
C GLU A 30 -6.85 -1.43 33.27
N ASN A 31 -7.49 -0.67 32.37
CA ASN A 31 -7.46 0.80 32.29
C ASN A 31 -6.16 1.44 31.76
N SER A 32 -5.87 1.24 30.50
CA SER A 32 -5.22 2.27 29.69
C SER A 32 -6.18 2.61 28.55
N GLU A 33 -6.65 3.84 28.47
CA GLU A 33 -7.19 4.40 27.24
C GLU A 33 -6.18 4.08 26.16
N GLU A 34 -6.59 3.24 25.21
CA GLU A 34 -5.77 2.89 24.06
C GLU A 34 -5.63 4.18 23.25
N ILE A 35 -4.54 4.91 23.51
CA ILE A 35 -4.16 6.04 22.67
C ILE A 35 -3.86 5.43 21.31
N ILE A 36 -4.85 5.44 20.42
CA ILE A 36 -4.67 5.10 19.02
C ILE A 36 -3.73 6.16 18.45
N VAL A 37 -2.43 5.88 18.48
CA VAL A 37 -1.44 6.72 17.82
C VAL A 37 -1.70 6.60 16.34
N HIS A 38 -2.48 7.53 15.79
CA HIS A 38 -2.72 7.62 14.36
C HIS A 38 -1.40 8.02 13.68
N THR A 39 -0.74 7.05 13.08
CA THR A 39 0.46 7.31 12.28
C THR A 39 0.01 7.79 10.91
N PRO A 40 0.31 9.04 10.51
CA PRO A 40 -0.12 9.57 9.22
C PRO A 40 0.47 8.74 8.06
N GLU A 41 -0.39 8.33 7.15
CA GLU A 41 0.01 7.61 5.94
C GLU A 41 0.35 8.61 4.82
N PHE A 42 1.49 8.40 4.13
CA PHE A 42 1.94 9.24 3.03
C PHE A 42 2.01 8.48 1.72
N LYS A 43 1.56 9.10 0.63
CA LYS A 43 1.71 8.58 -0.73
C LYS A 43 2.21 9.70 -1.63
N PHE A 44 3.37 9.47 -2.29
CA PHE A 44 4.06 10.50 -3.09
C PHE A 44 4.31 11.81 -2.33
N GLY A 45 4.55 11.75 -1.01
CA GLY A 45 4.74 12.92 -0.16
C GLY A 45 3.47 13.64 0.25
N ILE A 46 2.29 13.14 -0.14
CA ILE A 46 0.97 13.70 0.24
C ILE A 46 0.43 12.90 1.42
N ASN A 47 0.04 13.60 2.49
CA ASN A 47 -0.61 13.00 3.65
C ASN A 47 -2.04 12.55 3.28
N LEU A 48 -2.33 11.26 3.45
CA LEU A 48 -3.62 10.65 3.11
C LEU A 48 -4.73 10.94 4.14
N ASP A 49 -4.40 11.47 5.32
CA ASP A 49 -5.41 11.82 6.32
C ASP A 49 -6.35 12.92 5.82
N SER A 50 -5.86 13.77 4.91
CA SER A 50 -6.62 14.88 4.34
C SER A 50 -7.08 14.64 2.90
N PHE A 51 -6.66 13.53 2.29
CA PHE A 51 -6.94 13.22 0.89
C PHE A 51 -7.28 11.76 0.70
N ARG A 52 -8.31 11.49 -0.08
CA ARG A 52 -8.51 10.20 -0.72
C ARG A 52 -7.83 10.20 -2.08
N TYR A 53 -7.47 9.03 -2.59
CA TYR A 53 -6.82 8.93 -3.90
C TYR A 53 -7.40 7.81 -4.74
N GLU A 54 -7.28 7.96 -6.05
CA GLU A 54 -7.61 6.95 -7.04
C GLU A 54 -6.47 6.80 -8.03
N THR A 55 -6.06 5.57 -8.32
CA THR A 55 -5.04 5.27 -9.31
C THR A 55 -5.68 4.61 -10.53
N HIS A 56 -5.41 5.14 -11.70
CA HIS A 56 -5.97 4.67 -12.96
C HIS A 56 -4.88 4.47 -14.00
N LYS A 57 -5.13 3.53 -14.93
CA LYS A 57 -4.28 3.31 -16.09
C LYS A 57 -4.76 4.16 -17.26
N ILE A 58 -3.83 4.81 -17.95
CA ILE A 58 -4.12 5.58 -19.17
C ILE A 58 -4.49 4.60 -20.28
N LYS A 59 -5.66 4.80 -20.86
CA LYS A 59 -6.16 3.99 -21.98
C LYS A 59 -5.67 4.57 -23.32
N TRP A 60 -5.70 3.75 -24.33
CA TRP A 60 -5.37 4.18 -25.69
C TRP A 60 -6.23 5.38 -26.11
N GLY A 61 -5.61 6.40 -26.73
CA GLY A 61 -6.27 7.62 -27.19
C GLY A 61 -6.59 8.64 -26.08
N GLN A 62 -6.35 8.34 -24.79
CA GLN A 62 -6.52 9.31 -23.71
C GLN A 62 -5.31 10.25 -23.62
N ASN A 63 -5.60 11.52 -23.43
CA ASN A 63 -4.62 12.57 -23.14
C ASN A 63 -4.92 13.24 -21.80
N PHE A 64 -4.05 14.17 -21.38
CA PHE A 64 -4.19 14.88 -20.11
C PHE A 64 -5.55 15.62 -20.00
N SER A 65 -5.98 16.29 -21.08
CA SER A 65 -7.25 17.02 -21.07
C SER A 65 -8.45 16.08 -20.94
N ASP A 66 -8.43 14.92 -21.63
CA ASP A 66 -9.48 13.91 -21.53
C ASP A 66 -9.62 13.34 -20.12
N ILE A 67 -8.49 13.11 -19.46
CA ILE A 67 -8.46 12.59 -18.10
C ILE A 67 -9.14 13.57 -17.14
N LEU A 68 -8.81 14.84 -17.23
CA LEU A 68 -9.32 15.87 -16.32
C LEU A 68 -10.76 16.30 -16.66
N SER A 69 -11.14 16.39 -17.95
CA SER A 69 -12.50 16.73 -18.36
C SER A 69 -13.52 15.67 -17.90
N ARG A 70 -13.15 14.39 -17.97
CA ARG A 70 -13.98 13.28 -17.43
C ARG A 70 -14.19 13.36 -15.93
N ARG A 71 -13.37 14.14 -15.20
CA ARG A 71 -13.48 14.40 -13.76
C ARG A 71 -14.19 15.72 -13.46
N GLY A 72 -14.81 16.35 -14.46
CA GLY A 72 -15.62 17.54 -14.31
C GLY A 72 -14.83 18.86 -14.24
N LEU A 73 -13.52 18.84 -14.57
CA LEU A 73 -12.76 20.07 -14.64
C LEU A 73 -13.14 20.87 -15.90
N SER A 74 -13.31 22.20 -15.73
CA SER A 74 -13.55 23.09 -16.86
C SER A 74 -12.29 23.25 -17.73
N ASN A 75 -12.46 23.59 -19.02
CA ASN A 75 -11.36 23.78 -19.95
C ASN A 75 -10.34 24.82 -19.44
N LYS A 76 -10.79 25.87 -18.76
CA LYS A 76 -9.91 26.86 -18.15
C LYS A 76 -9.01 26.22 -17.09
N LYS A 77 -9.58 25.44 -16.16
CA LYS A 77 -8.81 24.77 -15.11
C LYS A 77 -7.82 23.74 -15.69
N ILE A 78 -8.20 23.04 -16.75
CA ILE A 78 -7.33 22.09 -17.45
C ILE A 78 -6.16 22.82 -18.10
N TYR A 79 -6.40 23.95 -18.74
CA TYR A 79 -5.37 24.78 -19.36
C TYR A 79 -4.41 25.31 -18.29
N ASP A 80 -4.92 25.90 -17.22
CA ASP A 80 -4.10 26.42 -16.11
C ASP A 80 -3.24 25.31 -15.48
N ALA A 81 -3.80 24.12 -15.28
CA ALA A 81 -3.07 22.96 -14.79
C ALA A 81 -1.96 22.52 -15.77
N SER A 82 -2.24 22.55 -17.08
CA SER A 82 -1.24 22.19 -18.09
C SER A 82 -0.05 23.16 -18.13
N LEU A 83 -0.30 24.44 -17.91
CA LEU A 83 0.76 25.43 -17.79
C LEU A 83 1.59 25.25 -16.52
N ALA A 84 0.93 24.98 -15.40
CA ALA A 84 1.59 24.77 -14.11
C ALA A 84 2.51 23.51 -14.12
N ILE A 85 2.13 22.46 -14.83
CA ILE A 85 2.90 21.21 -14.92
C ILE A 85 4.07 21.32 -15.90
N LYS A 86 3.96 22.16 -16.93
CA LYS A 86 4.93 22.26 -18.04
C LYS A 86 6.40 22.37 -17.62
N PRO A 87 6.78 23.12 -16.56
CA PRO A 87 8.17 23.19 -16.11
C PRO A 87 8.70 21.88 -15.50
N PHE A 88 7.81 21.05 -14.97
CA PHE A 88 8.18 19.84 -14.21
C PHE A 88 8.01 18.56 -15.01
N PHE A 89 7.05 18.53 -15.92
CA PHE A 89 6.69 17.33 -16.66
C PHE A 89 6.21 17.61 -18.08
N ASN A 90 6.77 16.84 -19.03
CA ASN A 90 6.32 16.91 -20.40
C ASN A 90 5.07 16.03 -20.62
N LEU A 91 3.91 16.67 -20.79
CA LEU A 91 2.62 15.99 -20.97
C LEU A 91 2.58 15.06 -22.19
N LYS A 92 3.45 15.25 -23.19
CA LYS A 92 3.60 14.32 -24.34
C LYS A 92 4.15 12.95 -23.94
N LYS A 93 4.72 12.83 -22.75
CA LYS A 93 5.18 11.55 -22.19
C LYS A 93 4.06 10.72 -21.55
N LEU A 94 2.86 11.26 -21.41
CA LEU A 94 1.69 10.49 -20.99
C LEU A 94 1.30 9.54 -22.12
N LYS A 95 1.49 8.25 -21.89
CA LYS A 95 1.25 7.20 -22.87
C LYS A 95 0.28 6.17 -22.35
N ASN A 96 -0.37 5.47 -23.28
CA ASN A 96 -1.15 4.27 -22.98
C ASN A 96 -0.31 3.31 -22.11
N GLY A 97 -0.93 2.78 -21.07
CA GLY A 97 -0.28 1.86 -20.14
C GLY A 97 0.37 2.53 -18.93
N ASN A 98 0.68 3.84 -18.96
CA ASN A 98 1.12 4.55 -17.78
C ASN A 98 -0.01 4.65 -16.73
N PHE A 99 0.38 4.82 -15.48
CA PHE A 99 -0.58 5.07 -14.39
C PHE A 99 -0.56 6.55 -14.01
N PHE A 100 -1.71 7.05 -13.58
CA PHE A 100 -1.84 8.35 -12.92
C PHE A 100 -2.64 8.18 -11.63
N THR A 101 -2.34 9.04 -10.66
CA THR A 101 -3.05 9.06 -9.37
C THR A 101 -3.65 10.45 -9.17
N LEU A 102 -4.92 10.48 -8.81
CA LEU A 102 -5.65 11.70 -8.48
C LEU A 102 -5.91 11.73 -6.98
N PHE A 103 -5.65 12.86 -6.37
CA PHE A 103 -5.93 13.11 -4.97
C PHE A 103 -7.11 14.07 -4.84
N TYR A 104 -8.06 13.70 -3.98
CA TYR A 104 -9.26 14.49 -3.71
C TYR A 104 -9.22 14.93 -2.24
N LYS A 105 -9.42 16.21 -1.99
CA LYS A 105 -9.59 16.70 -0.63
C LYS A 105 -10.91 16.18 -0.05
N HIS A 106 -10.89 15.78 1.21
CA HIS A 106 -12.09 15.42 1.97
C HIS A 106 -13.01 16.61 2.16
#